data_3e4fd1b2e0365afcc05a2bdf4d29bff9
#
_entry.id   3e4fd1b2e0365afcc05a2bdf4d29bff9
#
_cell.length_a   1.000
_cell.length_b   1.000
_cell.length_c   1.000
_cell.angle_alpha   90.00
_cell.angle_beta   90.00
_cell.angle_gamma   90.00
#
_symmetry.space_group_name_H-M   'P 1'
#
loop_
_entity.id
_entity.type
_entity.pdbx_description
1 polymer ?
#
loop_
_entity_poly.entity_id
_entity_poly.type
_entity_poly.pdbx_seq_one_letter_code
_entity_poly.pdbx_strand_id
1 'polypeptide(L)' 'MSLSPFHLAIPVYDLAAARHFYGDVFGLCEGRSSAQWVDFDFYGHQLVIHEHPKTES' A
#
# COMPACT_ATOMS: atom_id res chain seq x y z
N MET A 1 -1.90 -5.30 27.17
CA MET A 1 -2.69 -5.83 26.10
C MET A 1 -2.00 -5.64 24.79
N SER A 2 -1.94 -6.62 23.99
CA SER A 2 -1.29 -6.50 22.71
C SER A 2 -2.33 -6.48 21.62
N LEU A 3 -2.04 -5.71 20.57
CA LEU A 3 -2.91 -5.63 19.43
C LEU A 3 -2.38 -6.54 18.35
N SER A 4 -3.28 -7.24 17.70
CA SER A 4 -2.88 -8.03 16.55
C SER A 4 -2.54 -7.13 15.40
N PRO A 5 -1.55 -7.45 14.60
CA PRO A 5 -1.28 -6.68 13.39
C PRO A 5 -2.49 -6.72 12.46
N PHE A 6 -2.76 -5.63 11.78
CA PHE A 6 -3.85 -5.61 10.84
C PHE A 6 -3.31 -5.61 9.43
N HIS A 7 -4.19 -5.91 8.50
CA HIS A 7 -3.90 -5.93 7.09
C HIS A 7 -4.92 -5.03 6.43
N LEU A 8 -4.46 -3.97 5.79
CA LEU A 8 -5.35 -3.00 5.17
C LEU A 8 -5.02 -2.90 3.69
N ALA A 9 -6.03 -2.98 2.85
CA ALA A 9 -5.84 -2.84 1.41
C ALA A 9 -6.55 -1.58 0.95
N ILE A 10 -5.83 -0.73 0.22
CA ILE A 10 -6.35 0.56 -0.25
C ILE A 10 -6.28 0.61 -1.76
N PRO A 11 -7.40 0.83 -2.45
CA PRO A 11 -7.36 0.98 -3.90
C PRO A 11 -6.90 2.38 -4.28
N VAL A 12 -6.10 2.49 -5.31
CA VAL A 12 -5.63 3.76 -5.82
C VAL A 12 -5.70 3.74 -7.33
N TYR A 13 -5.79 4.92 -7.93
CA TYR A 13 -5.81 5.00 -9.38
C TYR A 13 -4.43 5.06 -9.99
N ASP A 14 -3.45 5.53 -9.25
CA ASP A 14 -2.09 5.68 -9.78
C ASP A 14 -1.14 5.04 -8.79
N LEU A 15 -0.72 3.82 -9.10
CA LEU A 15 0.13 3.07 -8.19
C LEU A 15 1.48 3.73 -8.00
N ALA A 16 2.05 4.30 -9.07
CA ALA A 16 3.35 4.93 -8.96
C ALA A 16 3.31 6.14 -8.04
N ALA A 17 2.27 6.94 -8.15
CA ALA A 17 2.14 8.11 -7.28
C ALA A 17 1.91 7.70 -5.84
N ALA A 18 1.08 6.67 -5.62
CA ALA A 18 0.82 6.20 -4.27
C ALA A 18 2.06 5.60 -3.65
N ARG A 19 2.84 4.86 -4.47
CA ARG A 19 4.07 4.27 -4.00
C ARG A 19 5.07 5.33 -3.56
N HIS A 20 5.16 6.40 -4.33
CA HIS A 20 6.02 7.52 -3.97
C HIS A 20 5.54 8.15 -2.67
N PHE A 21 4.24 8.35 -2.53
CA PHE A 21 3.70 8.99 -1.35
C PHE A 21 3.99 8.17 -0.09
N TYR A 22 3.65 6.89 -0.12
CA TYR A 22 3.82 6.08 1.09
C TYR A 22 5.27 5.71 1.33
N GLY A 23 6.04 5.49 0.29
CA GLY A 23 7.44 5.12 0.44
C GLY A 23 8.33 6.30 0.78
N ASP A 24 8.21 7.39 0.03
CA ASP A 24 9.14 8.51 0.17
C ASP A 24 8.66 9.54 1.16
N VAL A 25 7.37 9.84 1.17
CA VAL A 25 6.86 10.88 2.07
C VAL A 25 6.69 10.35 3.48
N PHE A 26 6.06 9.19 3.63
CA PHE A 26 5.91 8.58 4.95
C PHE A 26 7.10 7.75 5.36
N GLY A 27 7.98 7.39 4.43
CA GLY A 27 9.17 6.60 4.76
C GLY A 27 8.88 5.15 5.07
N LEU A 28 7.79 4.58 4.56
CA LEU A 28 7.47 3.20 4.82
C LEU A 28 8.33 2.29 3.98
N CYS A 29 8.65 1.12 4.50
CA CYS A 29 9.44 0.14 3.77
C CYS A 29 8.53 -0.72 2.92
N GLU A 30 8.88 -0.89 1.64
CA GLU A 30 8.15 -1.79 0.78
C GLU A 30 8.53 -3.22 1.07
N GLY A 31 7.55 -4.10 1.07
CA GLY A 31 7.81 -5.52 1.13
C GLY A 31 7.79 -6.10 -0.27
N ARG A 32 6.69 -6.72 -0.67
CA ARG A 32 6.58 -7.32 -1.99
C ARG A 32 5.75 -6.42 -2.88
N SER A 33 5.88 -6.61 -4.18
CA SER A 33 5.12 -5.81 -5.12
C SER A 33 4.94 -6.55 -6.43
N SER A 34 4.00 -6.08 -7.22
CA SER A 34 3.82 -6.52 -8.59
C SER A 34 3.52 -5.29 -9.42
N ALA A 35 3.11 -5.47 -10.67
CA ALA A 35 2.78 -4.34 -11.51
C ALA A 35 1.55 -3.61 -11.03
N GLN A 36 0.74 -4.25 -10.20
CA GLN A 36 -0.56 -3.70 -9.84
C GLN A 36 -0.72 -3.47 -8.35
N TRP A 37 0.23 -3.86 -7.53
CA TRP A 37 0.11 -3.65 -6.10
C TRP A 37 1.49 -3.61 -5.46
N VAL A 38 1.54 -3.01 -4.27
CA VAL A 38 2.75 -2.99 -3.46
C VAL A 38 2.30 -3.06 -2.01
N ASP A 39 3.03 -3.83 -1.19
CA ASP A 39 2.71 -3.82 0.21
C ASP A 39 3.82 -3.12 0.99
N PHE A 40 3.41 -2.45 2.05
CA PHE A 40 4.30 -1.70 2.91
C PHE A 40 4.22 -2.20 4.32
N ASP A 41 5.34 -2.11 5.04
CA ASP A 41 5.34 -2.35 6.46
C ASP A 41 4.93 -1.05 7.14
N PHE A 42 3.76 -1.06 7.76
CA PHE A 42 3.22 0.12 8.40
C PHE A 42 3.25 -0.12 9.91
N TYR A 43 4.41 0.12 10.50
CA TYR A 43 4.62 -0.01 11.95
C TYR A 43 4.17 -1.38 12.47
N GLY A 44 4.60 -2.43 11.80
CA GLY A 44 4.25 -3.78 12.21
C GLY A 44 2.95 -4.29 11.63
N HIS A 45 2.23 -3.46 10.88
CA HIS A 45 1.01 -3.86 10.20
C HIS A 45 1.27 -3.91 8.69
N GLN A 46 0.39 -4.54 7.96
CA GLN A 46 0.56 -4.68 6.52
C GLN A 46 -0.40 -3.75 5.81
N LEU A 47 0.16 -2.87 4.97
CA LEU A 47 -0.62 -1.96 4.15
C LEU A 47 -0.42 -2.32 2.70
N VAL A 48 -1.47 -2.71 2.00
CA VAL A 48 -1.39 -3.10 0.60
C VAL A 48 -2.07 -2.03 -0.24
N ILE A 49 -1.33 -1.46 -1.18
CA ILE A 49 -1.86 -0.48 -2.11
C ILE A 49 -2.02 -1.19 -3.44
N HIS A 50 -3.22 -1.20 -3.99
CA HIS A 50 -3.41 -1.85 -5.28
C HIS A 50 -4.08 -0.89 -6.25
N GLU A 51 -3.72 -1.02 -7.52
CA GLU A 51 -4.22 -0.13 -8.55
C GLU A 51 -5.63 -0.54 -8.93
N HIS A 52 -6.51 0.46 -8.92
CA HIS A 52 -7.90 0.23 -9.27
C HIS A 52 -8.11 0.72 -10.69
N PRO A 53 -8.78 -0.04 -11.54
CA PRO A 53 -9.00 0.41 -12.91
C PRO A 53 -9.79 1.70 -12.92
N LYS A 54 -9.40 2.60 -13.82
CA LYS A 54 -10.10 3.84 -13.91
C LYS A 54 -11.40 3.76 -14.65
N THR A 55 -11.58 2.71 -15.42
CA THR A 55 -12.70 2.64 -16.29
C THR A 55 -13.91 2.08 -15.63
N GLU A 56 -14.00 1.96 -14.33
CA GLU A 56 -15.12 1.44 -13.75
C GLU A 56 -16.30 2.24 -14.00
N SER A 57 -17.34 1.76 -14.10
CA SER A 57 -18.49 2.54 -14.45
C SER A 57 -19.48 2.68 -13.32
#